data_9bfe4da86902647bc51a55ae1ab01e5b
#
_entry.id   9bfe4da86902647bc51a55ae1ab01e5b
#
_cell.length_a   1.000
_cell.length_b   1.000
_cell.length_c   1.000
_cell.angle_alpha   90.00
_cell.angle_beta   90.00
_cell.angle_gamma   90.00
#
_symmetry.space_group_name_H-M   'P 1'
#
loop_
_entity.id
_entity.type
_entity.pdbx_description
1 polymer ?
#
loop_
_entity_poly.entity_id
_entity_poly.type
_entity_poly.pdbx_seq_one_letter_code
_entity_poly.pdbx_strand_id
1 'polypeptide(L)'
;KFCRKDALLGLVSTRPNISGNSAQICQADSMRCCFTKGGLIMNYNLREMAAFGVAGNFTGHLEQAGEASDFVNVKTAEAKAPKAVFPTYIPKKSKDCPEFLNIFPFDSHKIVYPKGQTKLQTEPECAVIFKAEWNFGKVIRLTPLAFGASNDCSIRREGAKKISHKKNWGISSKGVSDNMIAIDSFDSNSLINDYRIASFLVRDGVAYAYGEDSAVRDYSYIYDKLTDWIIDKLNNQEDSGPAEKINLYLNGADCPEKILVSIGATRYTEFGEKNFLQNGDRSVVMLYPQSKYTFSQIEKSAADGVYPQSDISVLDQTVTDAE
;
A
#
# COMPACT_ATOMS: atom_id res chain seq x y z
N LYS A 1 4.36 -34.29 -37.38
CA LYS A 1 4.81 -33.60 -38.62
C LYS A 1 5.51 -32.31 -38.20
N PHE A 2 6.83 -32.32 -38.46
CA PHE A 2 7.78 -31.23 -38.32
C PHE A 2 7.47 -30.08 -39.30
N CYS A 3 7.69 -28.83 -38.88
CA CYS A 3 8.28 -27.81 -39.73
C CYS A 3 8.98 -26.72 -38.92
N ARG A 4 10.30 -26.76 -38.99
CA ARG A 4 11.19 -25.62 -38.69
C ARG A 4 11.14 -24.64 -39.87
N LYS A 5 11.35 -23.34 -39.59
CA LYS A 5 12.15 -22.46 -40.46
C LYS A 5 12.73 -21.30 -39.67
N ASP A 6 14.05 -21.30 -39.62
CA ASP A 6 14.92 -20.19 -39.28
C ASP A 6 14.87 -19.10 -40.36
N ALA A 7 15.05 -17.86 -39.98
CA ALA A 7 15.64 -16.84 -40.83
C ALA A 7 16.35 -15.79 -39.97
N LEU A 8 17.62 -15.69 -40.23
CA LEU A 8 18.64 -14.77 -39.72
C LEU A 8 18.59 -13.40 -40.44
N LEU A 9 19.22 -12.42 -39.77
CA LEU A 9 19.99 -11.27 -40.26
C LEU A 9 19.30 -9.93 -40.53
N GLY A 10 19.92 -8.90 -39.90
CA GLY A 10 19.91 -7.55 -40.37
C GLY A 10 20.33 -6.52 -39.30
N LEU A 11 21.60 -6.55 -38.85
CA LEU A 11 22.22 -5.43 -38.15
C LEU A 11 22.44 -4.25 -39.10
N VAL A 12 21.82 -3.10 -38.84
CA VAL A 12 22.31 -1.82 -39.38
C VAL A 12 22.30 -0.81 -38.20
N SER A 13 23.50 -0.46 -37.80
CA SER A 13 23.81 0.63 -36.88
C SER A 13 23.65 1.97 -37.61
N THR A 14 22.75 2.81 -37.13
CA THR A 14 22.85 4.26 -37.34
C THR A 14 22.41 4.97 -36.07
N ARG A 15 23.35 5.64 -35.43
CA ARG A 15 23.06 6.60 -34.33
C ARG A 15 22.47 7.87 -34.94
N PRO A 16 21.37 8.40 -34.40
CA PRO A 16 21.09 9.82 -34.54
C PRO A 16 21.45 10.55 -33.23
N ASN A 17 22.19 11.63 -33.39
CA ASN A 17 22.36 12.71 -32.44
C ASN A 17 21.01 13.33 -32.13
N ILE A 18 20.61 13.35 -30.87
CA ILE A 18 19.40 14.04 -30.44
C ILE A 18 19.74 14.97 -29.27
N SER A 19 19.86 16.24 -29.60
CA SER A 19 19.64 17.36 -28.71
C SER A 19 18.12 17.66 -28.70
N GLY A 20 17.47 17.49 -27.56
CA GLY A 20 16.05 17.88 -27.42
C GLY A 20 15.32 17.01 -26.39
N ASN A 21 14.82 17.66 -25.34
CA ASN A 21 13.89 17.06 -24.37
C ASN A 21 12.64 16.53 -25.08
N SER A 22 12.52 15.23 -25.19
CA SER A 22 11.26 14.59 -25.55
C SER A 22 11.06 13.36 -24.67
N ALA A 23 9.95 13.36 -23.93
CA ALA A 23 9.48 12.20 -23.22
C ALA A 23 9.13 11.10 -24.23
N GLN A 24 9.81 9.97 -24.18
CA GLN A 24 9.50 8.80 -25.00
C GLN A 24 8.43 7.98 -24.27
N ILE A 25 7.26 7.87 -24.89
CA ILE A 25 6.14 7.04 -24.42
C ILE A 25 6.36 5.64 -24.98
N CYS A 26 6.63 4.66 -24.12
CA CYS A 26 6.59 3.25 -24.47
C CYS A 26 5.19 2.69 -24.22
N GLN A 27 4.50 2.27 -25.28
CA GLN A 27 3.28 1.47 -25.17
C GLN A 27 3.65 -0.02 -25.16
N ALA A 28 3.52 -0.64 -24.00
CA ALA A 28 3.37 -2.10 -23.89
C ALA A 28 2.42 -2.38 -22.71
N ASP A 29 1.33 -3.00 -23.01
CA ASP A 29 0.30 -3.57 -22.13
C ASP A 29 -0.02 -2.80 -20.84
N SER A 30 -1.07 -1.96 -20.89
CA SER A 30 -1.74 -1.30 -19.75
C SER A 30 -0.87 -0.51 -18.75
N MET A 31 0.42 -0.32 -19.05
CA MET A 31 1.37 0.46 -18.24
C MET A 31 1.70 1.78 -18.93
N ARG A 32 1.37 2.91 -18.31
CA ARG A 32 1.92 4.22 -18.71
C ARG A 32 3.19 4.47 -17.91
N CYS A 33 4.36 4.40 -18.57
CA CYS A 33 5.65 4.75 -17.97
C CYS A 33 6.00 6.19 -18.34
N CYS A 34 6.19 7.06 -17.34
CA CYS A 34 6.80 8.38 -17.53
C CYS A 34 8.22 8.34 -16.97
N PHE A 35 9.22 8.49 -17.83
CA PHE A 35 10.62 8.64 -17.40
C PHE A 35 10.85 10.06 -16.91
N THR A 36 11.16 10.23 -15.63
CA THR A 36 11.71 11.46 -15.07
C THR A 36 13.18 11.21 -14.67
N LYS A 37 13.99 12.27 -14.57
CA LYS A 37 15.42 12.16 -14.20
C LYS A 37 15.69 11.59 -12.79
N GLY A 38 14.68 11.13 -12.05
CA GLY A 38 14.79 10.73 -10.65
C GLY A 38 14.25 9.35 -10.31
N GLY A 39 13.73 8.59 -11.26
CA GLY A 39 13.14 7.26 -11.00
C GLY A 39 11.98 6.97 -11.93
N LEU A 40 11.70 5.69 -12.15
CA LEU A 40 10.56 5.25 -12.95
C LEU A 40 9.29 5.32 -12.10
N ILE A 41 8.44 6.30 -12.36
CA ILE A 41 7.09 6.33 -11.76
C ILE A 41 6.18 5.44 -12.59
N MET A 42 5.53 4.50 -11.91
CA MET A 42 4.66 3.50 -12.52
C MET A 42 3.20 3.80 -12.17
N ASN A 43 2.35 3.83 -13.18
CA ASN A 43 0.91 3.95 -12.98
C ASN A 43 0.27 2.57 -13.12
N TYR A 44 -0.39 2.09 -12.08
CA TYR A 44 -0.97 0.76 -12.00
C TYR A 44 -2.50 0.83 -11.96
N ASN A 45 -3.17 -0.08 -12.66
CA ASN A 45 -4.63 -0.24 -12.53
C ASN A 45 -4.96 -1.05 -11.26
N LEU A 46 -5.13 -0.36 -10.14
CA LEU A 46 -5.44 -1.00 -8.85
C LEU A 46 -6.78 -1.73 -8.85
N ARG A 47 -7.70 -1.44 -9.78
CA ARG A 47 -9.02 -2.10 -9.87
C ARG A 47 -8.93 -3.58 -10.28
N GLU A 48 -7.82 -3.97 -10.88
CA GLU A 48 -7.56 -5.36 -11.29
C GLU A 48 -6.76 -6.15 -10.26
N MET A 49 -6.33 -5.52 -9.16
CA MET A 49 -5.50 -6.13 -8.13
C MET A 49 -6.33 -6.48 -6.90
N ALA A 50 -6.07 -7.64 -6.32
CA ALA A 50 -6.49 -7.89 -4.95
C ALA A 50 -5.62 -7.07 -4.00
N ALA A 51 -6.22 -6.45 -2.98
CA ALA A 51 -5.51 -5.61 -2.05
C ALA A 51 -5.69 -6.07 -0.61
N PHE A 52 -4.59 -6.02 0.14
CA PHE A 52 -4.49 -6.49 1.51
C PHE A 52 -3.74 -5.52 2.40
N GLY A 53 -3.98 -5.64 3.70
CA GLY A 53 -3.18 -5.03 4.74
C GLY A 53 -2.57 -6.08 5.67
N VAL A 54 -1.49 -5.70 6.36
CA VAL A 54 -0.79 -6.52 7.35
C VAL A 54 -0.99 -5.94 8.74
N ALA A 55 -1.70 -6.65 9.61
CA ALA A 55 -1.95 -6.22 10.97
C ALA A 55 -0.73 -6.49 11.87
N GLY A 56 -0.29 -5.45 12.60
CA GLY A 56 0.71 -5.56 13.65
C GLY A 56 2.14 -5.81 13.18
N ASN A 57 2.52 -5.33 12.01
CA ASN A 57 3.89 -5.44 11.50
C ASN A 57 4.82 -4.29 11.95
N PHE A 58 4.32 -3.36 12.74
CA PHE A 58 5.14 -2.32 13.37
C PHE A 58 4.91 -2.36 14.88
N THR A 59 6.00 -2.57 15.64
CA THR A 59 5.90 -2.77 17.11
C THR A 59 5.29 -1.56 17.79
N GLY A 60 4.26 -1.77 18.63
CA GLY A 60 3.58 -0.75 19.43
C GLY A 60 2.40 -0.09 18.74
N HIS A 61 2.19 -0.31 17.43
CA HIS A 61 1.06 0.31 16.72
C HIS A 61 -0.30 -0.22 17.19
N LEU A 62 -0.45 -1.54 17.38
CA LEU A 62 -1.73 -2.14 17.79
C LEU A 62 -2.19 -1.67 19.16
N GLU A 63 -1.24 -1.44 20.06
CA GLU A 63 -1.51 -0.91 21.40
C GLU A 63 -2.05 0.53 21.30
N GLN A 64 -1.39 1.40 20.53
CA GLN A 64 -1.83 2.78 20.31
C GLN A 64 -3.18 2.86 19.57
N ALA A 65 -3.42 1.95 18.65
CA ALA A 65 -4.68 1.85 17.91
C ALA A 65 -5.85 1.31 18.76
N GLY A 66 -5.57 0.79 19.97
CA GLY A 66 -6.57 0.12 20.81
C GLY A 66 -7.03 -1.22 20.25
N GLU A 67 -6.24 -1.86 19.37
CA GLU A 67 -6.60 -3.10 18.65
C GLU A 67 -5.87 -4.34 19.20
N ALA A 68 -4.97 -4.19 20.17
CA ALA A 68 -4.22 -5.30 20.74
C ALA A 68 -5.12 -6.41 21.30
N SER A 69 -6.28 -6.04 21.88
CA SER A 69 -7.27 -6.99 22.42
C SER A 69 -7.90 -7.89 21.35
N ASP A 70 -8.00 -7.44 20.10
CA ASP A 70 -8.58 -8.22 19.00
C ASP A 70 -7.71 -9.46 18.68
N PHE A 71 -6.40 -9.39 19.01
CA PHE A 71 -5.41 -10.38 18.66
C PHE A 71 -4.89 -11.25 19.83
N VAL A 72 -5.46 -11.16 21.01
CA VAL A 72 -4.97 -11.92 22.19
C VAL A 72 -4.97 -13.45 21.98
N ASN A 73 -5.87 -13.96 21.14
CA ASN A 73 -5.96 -15.38 20.83
C ASN A 73 -5.18 -15.77 19.55
N VAL A 74 -4.54 -14.82 18.87
CA VAL A 74 -3.76 -15.10 17.65
C VAL A 74 -2.37 -15.56 18.05
N LYS A 75 -2.09 -16.85 17.84
CA LYS A 75 -0.76 -17.44 18.07
C LYS A 75 0.19 -17.03 16.95
N THR A 76 1.34 -16.48 17.31
CA THR A 76 2.41 -16.11 16.38
C THR A 76 3.68 -16.87 16.68
N ALA A 77 4.54 -17.04 15.67
CA ALA A 77 5.81 -17.77 15.82
C ALA A 77 6.77 -17.04 16.79
N GLU A 78 6.69 -15.71 16.86
CA GLU A 78 7.46 -14.87 17.77
C GLU A 78 6.67 -13.60 18.15
N ALA A 79 7.08 -12.93 19.22
CA ALA A 79 6.35 -11.78 19.78
C ALA A 79 6.18 -10.63 18.77
N LYS A 80 7.21 -10.37 17.94
CA LYS A 80 7.21 -9.31 16.91
C LYS A 80 6.57 -9.72 15.59
N ALA A 81 6.12 -10.96 15.44
CA ALA A 81 5.49 -11.40 14.20
C ALA A 81 4.18 -10.63 13.95
N PRO A 82 3.89 -10.28 12.70
CA PRO A 82 2.58 -9.74 12.33
C PRO A 82 1.47 -10.73 12.68
N LYS A 83 0.26 -10.23 12.88
CA LYS A 83 -0.85 -11.01 13.44
C LYS A 83 -1.71 -11.66 12.36
N ALA A 84 -2.03 -10.93 11.30
CA ALA A 84 -2.85 -11.42 10.20
C ALA A 84 -2.64 -10.59 8.93
N VAL A 85 -2.96 -11.20 7.78
CA VAL A 85 -3.25 -10.49 6.55
C VAL A 85 -4.77 -10.33 6.46
N PHE A 86 -5.26 -9.16 6.10
CA PHE A 86 -6.69 -8.91 5.93
C PHE A 86 -6.98 -8.29 4.56
N PRO A 87 -8.12 -8.64 3.93
CA PRO A 87 -8.48 -8.08 2.63
C PRO A 87 -9.01 -6.66 2.80
N THR A 88 -8.62 -5.77 1.89
CA THR A 88 -9.17 -4.43 1.74
C THR A 88 -9.97 -4.28 0.45
N TYR A 89 -9.63 -5.07 -0.58
CA TYR A 89 -10.36 -5.10 -1.84
C TYR A 89 -10.12 -6.42 -2.61
N ILE A 90 -11.16 -6.97 -3.19
CA ILE A 90 -11.13 -8.14 -4.07
C ILE A 90 -11.79 -7.79 -5.41
N PRO A 91 -11.08 -7.89 -6.56
CA PRO A 91 -11.54 -7.30 -7.84
C PRO A 91 -12.73 -7.99 -8.49
N LYS A 92 -13.00 -9.25 -8.13
CA LYS A 92 -14.13 -10.01 -8.68
C LYS A 92 -15.08 -10.49 -7.60
N LYS A 93 -16.37 -10.44 -7.91
CA LYS A 93 -17.41 -11.03 -7.06
C LYS A 93 -17.34 -12.54 -7.12
N SER A 94 -17.45 -13.17 -5.96
CA SER A 94 -17.63 -14.61 -5.82
C SER A 94 -18.58 -14.89 -4.65
N LYS A 95 -19.14 -16.09 -4.59
CA LYS A 95 -20.05 -16.50 -3.50
C LYS A 95 -19.39 -16.51 -2.12
N ASP A 96 -18.06 -16.65 -2.09
CA ASP A 96 -17.28 -16.80 -0.87
C ASP A 96 -16.73 -15.44 -0.37
N CYS A 97 -16.78 -14.39 -1.20
CA CYS A 97 -16.27 -13.06 -0.87
C CYS A 97 -17.42 -12.13 -0.43
N PRO A 98 -17.32 -11.46 0.74
CA PRO A 98 -18.28 -10.45 1.16
C PRO A 98 -18.39 -9.31 0.14
N GLU A 99 -19.63 -8.90 -0.19
CA GLU A 99 -19.88 -7.91 -1.25
C GLU A 99 -19.17 -6.56 -1.03
N PHE A 100 -19.04 -6.12 0.22
CA PHE A 100 -18.36 -4.85 0.52
C PHE A 100 -16.88 -4.85 0.09
N LEU A 101 -16.20 -6.01 0.08
CA LEU A 101 -14.82 -6.14 -0.41
C LEU A 101 -14.70 -6.02 -1.93
N ASN A 102 -15.79 -6.10 -2.67
CA ASN A 102 -15.82 -5.85 -4.11
C ASN A 102 -16.08 -4.37 -4.46
N ILE A 103 -16.29 -3.50 -3.48
CA ILE A 103 -16.36 -2.07 -3.68
C ILE A 103 -14.93 -1.52 -3.68
N PHE A 104 -14.52 -0.91 -4.79
CA PHE A 104 -13.16 -0.35 -4.92
C PHE A 104 -12.98 0.84 -3.98
N PRO A 105 -12.08 0.75 -2.98
CA PRO A 105 -12.02 1.72 -1.89
C PRO A 105 -10.98 2.83 -2.10
N PHE A 106 -10.05 2.68 -3.06
CA PHE A 106 -8.89 3.54 -3.17
C PHE A 106 -9.18 4.85 -3.91
N ASP A 107 -8.65 5.93 -3.36
CA ASP A 107 -8.67 7.26 -3.94
C ASP A 107 -7.36 7.96 -3.53
N SER A 108 -6.66 8.59 -4.48
CA SER A 108 -5.38 9.26 -4.20
C SER A 108 -5.52 10.69 -3.65
N HIS A 109 -6.75 11.24 -3.66
CA HIS A 109 -6.98 12.64 -3.31
C HIS A 109 -8.07 12.85 -2.26
N LYS A 110 -8.87 11.81 -1.95
CA LYS A 110 -10.07 11.97 -1.14
C LYS A 110 -10.25 10.83 -0.15
N ILE A 111 -10.72 11.16 1.05
CA ILE A 111 -11.28 10.22 2.03
C ILE A 111 -12.72 10.64 2.27
N VAL A 112 -13.68 9.74 2.03
CA VAL A 112 -15.08 9.98 2.36
C VAL A 112 -15.32 9.57 3.81
N TYR A 113 -15.72 10.53 4.65
CA TYR A 113 -16.01 10.29 6.05
C TYR A 113 -17.26 9.39 6.19
N PRO A 114 -17.18 8.26 6.91
CA PRO A 114 -18.29 7.34 7.00
C PRO A 114 -19.42 7.92 7.85
N LYS A 115 -20.65 7.93 7.30
CA LYS A 115 -21.82 8.49 7.97
C LYS A 115 -22.07 7.86 9.35
N GLY A 116 -22.27 8.69 10.34
CA GLY A 116 -22.56 8.25 11.72
C GLY A 116 -21.35 7.71 12.51
N GLN A 117 -20.15 7.81 11.97
CA GLN A 117 -18.91 7.50 12.70
C GLN A 117 -18.27 8.78 13.25
N THR A 118 -17.45 8.66 14.28
CA THR A 118 -16.80 9.80 14.94
C THR A 118 -15.31 9.64 15.16
N LYS A 119 -14.77 8.45 14.89
CA LYS A 119 -13.36 8.13 15.16
C LYS A 119 -12.72 7.52 13.92
N LEU A 120 -12.42 8.40 12.95
CA LEU A 120 -11.68 8.03 11.75
C LEU A 120 -10.23 8.41 11.92
N GLN A 121 -9.32 7.48 11.65
CA GLN A 121 -7.89 7.65 11.90
C GLN A 121 -7.08 7.21 10.69
N THR A 122 -6.13 8.05 10.27
CA THR A 122 -5.13 7.69 9.25
C THR A 122 -4.26 6.55 9.77
N GLU A 123 -4.02 5.56 8.95
CA GLU A 123 -2.97 4.56 9.17
C GLU A 123 -1.93 4.71 8.06
N PRO A 124 -0.81 5.42 8.35
CA PRO A 124 0.24 5.63 7.35
C PRO A 124 1.03 4.36 7.13
N GLU A 125 1.09 3.92 5.88
CA GLU A 125 1.73 2.65 5.50
C GLU A 125 2.59 2.79 4.26
N CYS A 126 3.56 1.90 4.14
CA CYS A 126 4.20 1.57 2.86
C CYS A 126 3.37 0.47 2.19
N ALA A 127 2.92 0.70 0.96
CA ALA A 127 2.32 -0.33 0.14
C ALA A 127 3.33 -0.87 -0.88
N VAL A 128 3.29 -2.17 -1.14
CA VAL A 128 4.11 -2.84 -2.15
C VAL A 128 3.19 -3.56 -3.14
N ILE A 129 3.43 -3.36 -4.43
CA ILE A 129 2.79 -4.11 -5.50
C ILE A 129 3.66 -5.28 -5.85
N PHE A 130 3.07 -6.47 -5.83
CA PHE A 130 3.73 -7.72 -6.21
C PHE A 130 3.08 -8.33 -7.45
N LYS A 131 3.89 -8.93 -8.32
CA LYS A 131 3.44 -9.94 -9.27
C LYS A 131 3.33 -11.26 -8.51
N ALA A 132 2.17 -11.92 -8.60
CA ALA A 132 1.91 -13.21 -7.98
C ALA A 132 2.02 -14.33 -9.02
N GLU A 133 2.76 -15.38 -8.68
CA GLU A 133 2.80 -16.62 -9.42
C GLU A 133 1.96 -17.69 -8.70
N TRP A 134 1.16 -18.41 -9.46
CA TRP A 134 0.16 -19.33 -8.94
C TRP A 134 0.44 -20.77 -9.36
N ASN A 135 0.15 -21.71 -8.46
CA ASN A 135 0.14 -23.14 -8.77
C ASN A 135 -1.05 -23.80 -8.04
N PHE A 136 -1.99 -24.39 -8.79
CA PHE A 136 -3.21 -25.02 -8.27
C PHE A 136 -3.96 -24.17 -7.22
N GLY A 137 -4.17 -22.87 -7.52
CA GLY A 137 -4.89 -21.94 -6.64
C GLY A 137 -4.12 -21.49 -5.40
N LYS A 138 -2.81 -21.75 -5.33
CA LYS A 138 -1.91 -21.27 -4.28
C LYS A 138 -0.88 -20.31 -4.85
N VAL A 139 -0.60 -19.25 -4.12
CA VAL A 139 0.52 -18.34 -4.40
C VAL A 139 1.81 -19.08 -4.08
N ILE A 140 2.69 -19.20 -5.08
CA ILE A 140 4.01 -19.86 -4.90
C ILE A 140 5.16 -18.86 -4.87
N ARG A 141 4.92 -17.63 -5.37
CA ARG A 141 5.92 -16.56 -5.39
C ARG A 141 5.25 -15.20 -5.47
N LEU A 142 5.87 -14.23 -4.81
CA LEU A 142 5.57 -12.81 -4.93
C LEU A 142 6.84 -12.08 -5.36
N THR A 143 6.81 -11.46 -6.54
CA THR A 143 7.92 -10.65 -7.07
C THR A 143 7.54 -9.18 -6.92
N PRO A 144 8.34 -8.35 -6.21
CA PRO A 144 8.04 -6.94 -6.03
C PRO A 144 8.15 -6.20 -7.37
N LEU A 145 7.28 -5.20 -7.57
CA LEU A 145 7.26 -4.37 -8.78
C LEU A 145 7.45 -2.89 -8.43
N ALA A 146 6.79 -2.42 -7.39
CA ALA A 146 6.83 -1.03 -6.96
C ALA A 146 6.38 -0.88 -5.50
N PHE A 147 6.74 0.23 -4.87
CA PHE A 147 6.24 0.62 -3.55
C PHE A 147 5.79 2.07 -3.55
N GLY A 148 4.96 2.44 -2.58
CA GLY A 148 4.46 3.80 -2.46
C GLY A 148 3.70 4.06 -1.17
N ALA A 149 3.37 5.33 -0.94
CA ALA A 149 2.60 5.75 0.21
C ALA A 149 1.16 5.22 0.14
N SER A 150 0.67 4.71 1.26
CA SER A 150 -0.71 4.29 1.40
C SER A 150 -1.29 4.70 2.75
N ASN A 151 -2.60 4.74 2.81
CA ASN A 151 -3.38 5.03 4.00
C ASN A 151 -4.45 3.94 4.15
N ASP A 152 -4.23 3.06 5.12
CA ASP A 152 -5.22 2.04 5.49
C ASP A 152 -6.23 2.61 6.51
N CYS A 153 -6.73 3.82 6.20
CA CYS A 153 -7.63 4.59 7.06
C CYS A 153 -8.67 3.70 7.76
N SER A 154 -8.84 3.88 9.07
CA SER A 154 -9.62 2.98 9.92
C SER A 154 -10.67 3.70 10.73
N ILE A 155 -11.85 3.05 10.83
CA ILE A 155 -12.88 3.42 11.80
C ILE A 155 -12.52 2.76 13.14
N ARG A 156 -12.24 3.57 14.16
CA ARG A 156 -11.99 3.07 15.53
C ARG A 156 -13.31 2.77 16.23
N ARG A 157 -13.81 1.56 16.01
CA ARG A 157 -15.05 1.06 16.64
C ARG A 157 -14.83 -0.30 17.28
N GLU A 158 -15.48 -0.53 18.38
CA GLU A 158 -15.53 -1.82 19.06
C GLU A 158 -16.45 -2.82 18.35
N GLY A 159 -16.28 -4.11 18.63
CA GLY A 159 -17.22 -5.17 18.22
C GLY A 159 -17.14 -5.56 16.74
N ALA A 160 -16.16 -5.12 15.98
CA ALA A 160 -15.93 -5.60 14.63
C ALA A 160 -15.43 -7.05 14.67
N LYS A 161 -16.19 -7.98 14.08
CA LYS A 161 -15.85 -9.41 14.05
C LYS A 161 -14.62 -9.70 13.19
N LYS A 162 -14.38 -8.89 12.15
CA LYS A 162 -13.27 -9.02 11.21
C LYS A 162 -12.57 -7.68 11.05
N ILE A 163 -11.25 -7.71 10.79
CA ILE A 163 -10.46 -6.49 10.56
C ILE A 163 -11.04 -5.71 9.38
N SER A 164 -11.34 -6.39 8.29
CA SER A 164 -11.89 -5.80 7.06
C SER A 164 -13.14 -4.94 7.29
N HIS A 165 -13.95 -5.27 8.31
CA HIS A 165 -15.13 -4.49 8.65
C HIS A 165 -14.86 -3.06 9.12
N LYS A 166 -13.63 -2.78 9.60
CA LYS A 166 -13.19 -1.44 10.03
C LYS A 166 -12.48 -0.69 8.90
N LYS A 167 -12.15 -1.37 7.80
CA LYS A 167 -11.23 -0.93 6.78
C LYS A 167 -11.91 -0.51 5.47
N ASN A 168 -12.85 -1.25 4.93
CA ASN A 168 -13.56 -0.89 3.72
C ASN A 168 -15.03 -0.56 4.01
N TRP A 169 -15.38 0.73 4.02
CA TRP A 169 -16.75 1.20 4.14
C TRP A 169 -17.32 1.77 2.84
N GLY A 170 -16.62 1.55 1.71
CA GLY A 170 -17.05 1.99 0.40
C GLY A 170 -15.98 2.76 -0.38
N ILE A 171 -16.44 3.50 -1.37
CA ILE A 171 -15.61 4.31 -2.26
C ILE A 171 -14.85 5.35 -1.44
N SER A 172 -13.58 5.62 -1.82
CA SER A 172 -12.70 6.60 -1.16
C SER A 172 -12.54 6.40 0.35
N SER A 173 -12.54 5.13 0.79
CA SER A 173 -12.27 4.77 2.19
C SER A 173 -10.78 4.49 2.45
N LYS A 174 -9.97 4.34 1.41
CA LYS A 174 -8.55 4.02 1.45
C LYS A 174 -7.76 4.95 0.53
N GLY A 175 -6.45 4.98 0.71
CA GLY A 175 -5.55 5.71 -0.17
C GLY A 175 -4.35 4.91 -0.61
N VAL A 176 -3.98 5.09 -1.87
CA VAL A 176 -2.69 4.68 -2.42
C VAL A 176 -2.22 5.80 -3.35
N SER A 177 -0.96 6.17 -3.24
CA SER A 177 -0.34 7.20 -4.07
C SER A 177 -0.39 6.83 -5.55
N ASP A 178 -0.65 7.81 -6.40
CA ASP A 178 -0.50 7.65 -7.85
C ASP A 178 0.98 7.53 -8.26
N ASN A 179 1.90 7.96 -7.40
CA ASN A 179 3.34 7.91 -7.62
C ASN A 179 3.95 6.69 -6.94
N MET A 180 3.82 5.52 -7.58
CA MET A 180 4.49 4.30 -7.15
C MET A 180 5.91 4.25 -7.69
N ILE A 181 6.87 3.98 -6.84
CA ILE A 181 8.31 3.94 -7.16
C ILE A 181 8.68 2.51 -7.54
N ALA A 182 9.16 2.32 -8.76
CA ALA A 182 9.57 1.00 -9.25
C ALA A 182 10.76 0.45 -8.45
N ILE A 183 10.71 -0.85 -8.15
CA ILE A 183 11.82 -1.61 -7.58
C ILE A 183 11.97 -2.94 -8.32
N ASP A 184 13.18 -3.43 -8.39
CA ASP A 184 13.54 -4.72 -8.99
C ASP A 184 13.86 -5.78 -7.92
N SER A 185 14.04 -5.37 -6.67
CA SER A 185 14.28 -6.25 -5.54
C SER A 185 13.62 -5.71 -4.26
N PHE A 186 13.37 -6.60 -3.32
CA PHE A 186 12.86 -6.29 -1.99
C PHE A 186 13.74 -6.99 -0.95
N ASP A 187 14.96 -6.46 -0.78
CA ASP A 187 16.01 -6.98 0.10
C ASP A 187 16.81 -5.84 0.74
N SER A 188 17.82 -6.17 1.53
CA SER A 188 18.64 -5.19 2.24
C SER A 188 19.50 -4.28 1.33
N ASN A 189 19.60 -4.56 0.05
CA ASN A 189 20.32 -3.73 -0.93
C ASN A 189 19.35 -2.92 -1.81
N SER A 190 18.06 -3.16 -1.67
CA SER A 190 17.02 -2.49 -2.45
C SER A 190 16.96 -0.99 -2.14
N LEU A 191 16.52 -0.21 -3.14
CA LEU A 191 16.26 1.22 -3.04
C LEU A 191 15.39 1.59 -1.83
N ILE A 192 14.43 0.74 -1.46
CA ILE A 192 13.49 0.97 -0.37
C ILE A 192 14.16 1.18 1.00
N ASN A 193 15.41 0.71 1.17
CA ASN A 193 16.16 0.88 2.41
C ASN A 193 16.55 2.33 2.72
N ASP A 194 16.62 3.17 1.71
CA ASP A 194 16.87 4.60 1.88
C ASP A 194 15.61 5.38 2.27
N TYR A 195 14.44 4.72 2.21
CA TYR A 195 13.16 5.40 2.40
C TYR A 195 12.71 5.42 3.85
N ARG A 196 12.10 6.55 4.19
CA ARG A 196 11.36 6.78 5.44
C ARG A 196 9.91 7.04 5.12
N ILE A 197 9.05 6.77 6.08
CA ILE A 197 7.63 7.09 6.05
C ILE A 197 7.33 8.16 7.09
N ALA A 198 6.74 9.26 6.64
CA ALA A 198 6.21 10.32 7.48
C ALA A 198 4.73 10.55 7.16
N SER A 199 3.96 10.97 8.15
CA SER A 199 2.58 11.36 7.91
C SER A 199 2.18 12.57 8.72
N PHE A 200 1.24 13.34 8.15
CA PHE A 200 0.78 14.60 8.70
C PHE A 200 -0.75 14.68 8.60
N LEU A 201 -1.35 15.29 9.60
CA LEU A 201 -2.68 15.86 9.52
C LEU A 201 -2.52 17.35 9.30
N VAL A 202 -3.06 17.87 8.19
CA VAL A 202 -3.06 19.31 7.94
C VAL A 202 -4.47 19.83 8.21
N ARG A 203 -4.56 20.73 9.20
CA ARG A 203 -5.80 21.35 9.66
C ARG A 203 -5.58 22.85 9.78
N ASP A 204 -6.46 23.65 9.20
CA ASP A 204 -6.38 25.12 9.22
C ASP A 204 -5.01 25.66 8.72
N GLY A 205 -4.42 24.99 7.73
CA GLY A 205 -3.12 25.35 7.14
C GLY A 205 -1.89 24.94 7.98
N VAL A 206 -2.09 24.27 9.13
CA VAL A 206 -1.00 23.80 9.98
C VAL A 206 -0.81 22.28 9.78
N ALA A 207 0.42 21.87 9.50
CA ALA A 207 0.79 20.45 9.45
C ALA A 207 1.19 19.97 10.85
N TYR A 208 0.53 18.92 11.31
CA TYR A 208 0.85 18.23 12.56
C TYR A 208 1.41 16.84 12.22
N ALA A 209 2.60 16.51 12.72
CA ALA A 209 3.14 15.16 12.58
C ALA A 209 2.16 14.15 13.20
N TYR A 210 1.65 13.23 12.38
CA TYR A 210 0.59 12.29 12.76
C TYR A 210 1.14 10.91 13.10
N GLY A 211 1.94 10.33 12.21
CA GLY A 211 2.75 9.15 12.47
C GLY A 211 4.18 9.54 12.84
N GLU A 212 4.86 8.68 13.61
CA GLU A 212 6.29 8.82 13.86
C GLU A 212 7.04 8.63 12.54
N ASP A 213 7.95 9.55 12.23
CA ASP A 213 8.85 9.39 11.09
C ASP A 213 9.73 8.15 11.31
N SER A 214 9.57 7.16 10.46
CA SER A 214 10.14 5.84 10.63
C SER A 214 10.83 5.36 9.36
N ALA A 215 11.99 4.68 9.50
CA ALA A 215 12.60 4.06 8.33
C ALA A 215 11.77 2.83 7.90
N VAL A 216 11.58 2.65 6.59
CA VAL A 216 10.82 1.50 6.05
C VAL A 216 11.46 0.17 6.47
N ARG A 217 12.79 0.12 6.62
CA ARG A 217 13.51 -1.06 7.12
C ARG A 217 13.21 -1.43 8.59
N ASP A 218 12.52 -0.58 9.35
CA ASP A 218 12.24 -0.81 10.79
C ASP A 218 10.95 -1.61 11.01
N TYR A 219 10.25 -2.02 9.95
CA TYR A 219 9.15 -2.98 10.08
C TYR A 219 9.62 -4.29 10.72
N SER A 220 8.80 -4.89 11.59
CA SER A 220 9.14 -6.12 12.32
C SER A 220 9.46 -7.29 11.40
N TYR A 221 8.65 -7.46 10.35
CA TYR A 221 8.92 -8.32 9.20
C TYR A 221 9.05 -7.45 7.96
N ILE A 222 10.15 -7.66 7.22
CA ILE A 222 10.45 -6.98 5.96
C ILE A 222 11.22 -7.93 5.05
N TYR A 223 11.33 -7.63 3.77
CA TYR A 223 12.02 -8.39 2.73
C TYR A 223 11.47 -9.82 2.61
N ASP A 224 12.33 -10.78 2.38
CA ASP A 224 11.96 -12.19 2.21
C ASP A 224 11.16 -12.71 3.40
N LYS A 225 11.54 -12.32 4.63
CA LYS A 225 10.81 -12.72 5.84
C LYS A 225 9.34 -12.31 5.81
N LEU A 226 9.06 -11.10 5.34
CA LEU A 226 7.68 -10.61 5.17
C LEU A 226 7.00 -11.29 3.99
N THR A 227 7.70 -11.42 2.88
CA THR A 227 7.14 -12.00 1.65
C THR A 227 6.75 -13.45 1.84
N ASP A 228 7.61 -14.26 2.47
CA ASP A 228 7.33 -15.67 2.80
C ASP A 228 6.15 -15.81 3.76
N TRP A 229 6.10 -14.93 4.77
CA TRP A 229 4.99 -14.88 5.72
C TRP A 229 3.67 -14.48 5.03
N ILE A 230 3.69 -13.51 4.10
CA ILE A 230 2.50 -13.14 3.31
C ILE A 230 2.03 -14.32 2.48
N ILE A 231 2.93 -15.02 1.77
CA ILE A 231 2.61 -16.21 0.96
C ILE A 231 1.94 -17.27 1.83
N ASP A 232 2.50 -17.54 3.04
CA ASP A 232 1.87 -18.46 3.98
C ASP A 232 0.45 -18.04 4.34
N LYS A 233 0.24 -16.75 4.69
CA LYS A 233 -1.09 -16.25 5.08
C LYS A 233 -2.09 -16.25 3.93
N LEU A 234 -1.69 -15.84 2.74
CA LEU A 234 -2.55 -15.90 1.55
C LEU A 234 -3.04 -17.31 1.24
N ASN A 235 -2.22 -18.31 1.52
CA ASN A 235 -2.52 -19.71 1.23
C ASN A 235 -3.22 -20.46 2.38
N ASN A 236 -2.84 -20.20 3.62
CA ASN A 236 -3.12 -21.09 4.75
C ASN A 236 -3.82 -20.39 5.93
N GLN A 237 -4.02 -19.04 5.88
CA GLN A 237 -4.73 -18.35 6.96
C GLN A 237 -6.16 -18.88 7.10
N GLU A 238 -6.51 -19.29 8.32
CA GLU A 238 -7.85 -19.76 8.62
C GLU A 238 -8.80 -18.61 8.99
N ASP A 239 -10.10 -18.86 8.82
CA ASP A 239 -11.16 -17.98 9.29
C ASP A 239 -11.31 -18.15 10.81
N SER A 240 -10.56 -17.33 11.56
CA SER A 240 -10.51 -17.42 13.02
C SER A 240 -10.35 -16.04 13.66
N GLY A 241 -11.22 -15.71 14.61
CA GLY A 241 -11.21 -14.41 15.26
C GLY A 241 -11.28 -13.26 14.24
N PRO A 242 -10.35 -12.27 14.31
CA PRO A 242 -10.35 -11.13 13.40
C PRO A 242 -9.84 -11.46 11.98
N ALA A 243 -9.23 -12.63 11.77
CA ALA A 243 -8.69 -13.07 10.48
C ALA A 243 -9.74 -13.72 9.58
N GLU A 244 -9.48 -13.70 8.27
CA GLU A 244 -10.36 -14.23 7.21
C GLU A 244 -9.60 -15.26 6.37
N LYS A 245 -10.32 -16.22 5.78
CA LYS A 245 -9.76 -17.26 4.90
C LYS A 245 -9.54 -16.70 3.49
N ILE A 246 -8.45 -15.99 3.29
CA ILE A 246 -8.13 -15.20 2.09
C ILE A 246 -8.04 -16.06 0.83
N ASN A 247 -7.52 -17.28 0.93
CA ASN A 247 -7.35 -18.15 -0.23
C ASN A 247 -8.67 -18.39 -0.99
N LEU A 248 -9.80 -18.46 -0.29
CA LEU A 248 -11.12 -18.60 -0.92
C LEU A 248 -11.46 -17.36 -1.78
N TYR A 249 -11.17 -16.17 -1.29
CA TYR A 249 -11.44 -14.93 -2.00
C TYR A 249 -10.57 -14.79 -3.25
N LEU A 250 -9.29 -15.13 -3.13
CA LEU A 250 -8.34 -15.07 -4.24
C LEU A 250 -8.66 -16.06 -5.35
N ASN A 251 -9.04 -17.31 -4.98
CA ASN A 251 -9.47 -18.30 -5.97
C ASN A 251 -10.80 -17.88 -6.62
N GLY A 252 -11.73 -17.32 -5.85
CA GLY A 252 -12.97 -16.76 -6.37
C GLY A 252 -12.78 -15.55 -7.29
N ALA A 253 -11.66 -14.87 -7.19
CA ALA A 253 -11.24 -13.76 -8.05
C ALA A 253 -10.34 -14.20 -9.22
N ASP A 254 -10.29 -15.49 -9.55
CA ASP A 254 -9.48 -16.10 -10.63
C ASP A 254 -7.97 -15.85 -10.47
N CYS A 255 -7.46 -15.89 -9.25
CA CYS A 255 -6.03 -15.80 -8.96
C CYS A 255 -5.37 -14.55 -9.58
N PRO A 256 -5.63 -13.35 -9.08
CA PRO A 256 -5.14 -12.09 -9.65
C PRO A 256 -3.62 -12.09 -9.88
N GLU A 257 -3.19 -11.66 -11.06
CA GLU A 257 -1.75 -11.61 -11.41
C GLU A 257 -0.96 -10.65 -10.52
N LYS A 258 -1.60 -9.58 -10.07
CA LYS A 258 -0.97 -8.57 -9.21
C LYS A 258 -1.72 -8.43 -7.91
N ILE A 259 -0.97 -8.23 -6.85
CA ILE A 259 -1.47 -8.06 -5.48
C ILE A 259 -0.83 -6.81 -4.90
N LEU A 260 -1.65 -5.93 -4.30
CA LEU A 260 -1.22 -4.81 -3.50
C LEU A 260 -1.22 -5.21 -2.03
N VAL A 261 -0.14 -4.94 -1.31
CA VAL A 261 -0.07 -5.18 0.14
C VAL A 261 0.42 -3.92 0.84
N SER A 262 -0.41 -3.33 1.68
CA SER A 262 -0.02 -2.34 2.67
C SER A 262 0.61 -3.08 3.85
N ILE A 263 1.92 -2.83 4.12
CA ILE A 263 2.73 -3.72 4.95
C ILE A 263 2.68 -3.44 6.45
N GLY A 264 1.75 -2.60 6.88
CA GLY A 264 1.45 -2.29 8.28
C GLY A 264 1.62 -0.81 8.61
N ALA A 265 0.76 -0.32 9.49
CA ALA A 265 0.79 1.06 9.93
C ALA A 265 1.94 1.32 10.91
N THR A 266 2.62 2.46 10.77
CA THR A 266 3.64 2.93 11.71
C THR A 266 2.99 3.44 13.01
N ARG A 267 3.81 3.69 14.03
CA ARG A 267 3.28 4.26 15.29
C ARG A 267 2.79 5.68 15.10
N TYR A 268 1.85 6.05 15.91
CA TYR A 268 1.38 7.44 16.01
C TYR A 268 2.32 8.28 16.89
N THR A 269 2.42 9.57 16.56
CA THR A 269 2.86 10.58 17.54
C THR A 269 1.80 10.73 18.63
N GLU A 270 2.12 11.42 19.72
CA GLU A 270 1.12 11.75 20.75
C GLU A 270 -0.08 12.51 20.17
N PHE A 271 0.15 13.37 19.16
CA PHE A 271 -0.91 14.06 18.47
C PHE A 271 -1.79 13.10 17.64
N GLY A 272 -1.17 12.22 16.85
CA GLY A 272 -1.90 11.28 15.99
C GLY A 272 -2.73 10.27 16.78
N GLU A 273 -2.26 9.84 17.95
CA GLU A 273 -3.00 8.93 18.82
C GLU A 273 -4.30 9.56 19.34
N LYS A 274 -4.28 10.87 19.63
CA LYS A 274 -5.39 11.59 20.29
C LYS A 274 -6.32 12.32 19.32
N ASN A 275 -5.93 12.50 18.06
CA ASN A 275 -6.68 13.31 17.10
C ASN A 275 -7.24 12.48 15.97
N PHE A 276 -8.54 12.52 15.77
CA PHE A 276 -9.25 11.89 14.67
C PHE A 276 -9.47 12.88 13.53
N LEU A 277 -9.60 12.34 12.32
CA LEU A 277 -9.88 13.11 11.11
C LEU A 277 -11.25 13.80 11.23
N GLN A 278 -11.35 14.95 10.61
CA GLN A 278 -12.56 15.76 10.49
C GLN A 278 -12.75 16.20 9.03
N ASN A 279 -13.97 16.57 8.67
CA ASN A 279 -14.25 17.15 7.35
C ASN A 279 -13.37 18.39 7.12
N GLY A 280 -12.73 18.46 5.95
CA GLY A 280 -11.81 19.53 5.56
C GLY A 280 -10.35 19.28 5.94
N ASP A 281 -10.03 18.28 6.77
CA ASP A 281 -8.64 17.91 7.03
C ASP A 281 -7.97 17.37 5.77
N ARG A 282 -6.64 17.54 5.67
CA ARG A 282 -5.83 16.78 4.73
C ARG A 282 -5.03 15.73 5.49
N SER A 283 -5.13 14.49 5.05
CA SER A 283 -4.30 13.37 5.50
C SER A 283 -3.17 13.17 4.50
N VAL A 284 -1.94 13.42 4.92
CA VAL A 284 -0.77 13.35 4.06
C VAL A 284 0.14 12.21 4.52
N VAL A 285 0.46 11.27 3.61
CA VAL A 285 1.44 10.20 3.85
C VAL A 285 2.53 10.32 2.79
N MET A 286 3.78 10.30 3.20
CA MET A 286 4.93 10.49 2.32
C MET A 286 5.99 9.42 2.54
N LEU A 287 6.43 8.79 1.46
CA LEU A 287 7.64 7.97 1.42
C LEU A 287 8.73 8.77 0.72
N TYR A 288 9.85 8.98 1.39
CA TYR A 288 10.92 9.84 0.90
C TYR A 288 12.31 9.25 1.19
N PRO A 289 13.31 9.44 0.30
CA PRO A 289 14.67 8.99 0.53
C PRO A 289 15.39 9.92 1.54
N GLN A 290 15.80 9.34 2.66
CA GLN A 290 16.52 10.09 3.73
C GLN A 290 17.87 10.64 3.30
N SER A 291 18.47 10.07 2.25
CA SER A 291 19.70 10.59 1.66
C SER A 291 19.51 11.93 0.93
N LYS A 292 18.26 12.31 0.59
CA LYS A 292 17.94 13.52 -0.19
C LYS A 292 17.14 14.57 0.59
N TYR A 293 16.32 14.14 1.55
CA TYR A 293 15.40 15.03 2.26
C TYR A 293 15.48 14.84 3.77
N THR A 294 15.35 15.95 4.49
CA THR A 294 15.18 15.96 5.94
C THR A 294 13.70 15.95 6.31
N PHE A 295 13.37 15.49 7.50
CA PHE A 295 11.99 15.50 8.01
C PHE A 295 11.36 16.91 7.94
N SER A 296 12.11 17.97 8.31
CA SER A 296 11.58 19.35 8.25
C SER A 296 11.26 19.82 6.83
N GLN A 297 11.99 19.36 5.80
CA GLN A 297 11.63 19.67 4.42
C GLN A 297 10.34 18.96 4.00
N ILE A 298 10.15 17.71 4.45
CA ILE A 298 8.95 16.92 4.19
C ILE A 298 7.73 17.52 4.91
N GLU A 299 7.88 17.92 6.17
CA GLU A 299 6.84 18.59 6.95
C GLU A 299 6.40 19.91 6.28
N LYS A 300 7.37 20.72 5.85
CA LYS A 300 7.08 21.94 5.10
C LYS A 300 6.32 21.65 3.80
N SER A 301 6.74 20.63 3.05
CA SER A 301 6.04 20.22 1.82
C SER A 301 4.59 19.81 2.09
N ALA A 302 4.34 19.10 3.19
CA ALA A 302 2.99 18.72 3.60
C ALA A 302 2.13 19.95 3.96
N ALA A 303 2.69 20.90 4.71
CA ALA A 303 2.01 22.14 5.06
C ALA A 303 1.64 22.96 3.82
N ASP A 304 2.61 23.17 2.93
CA ASP A 304 2.45 24.00 1.72
C ASP A 304 1.60 23.29 0.64
N GLY A 305 1.43 21.96 0.69
CA GLY A 305 0.80 21.16 -0.37
C GLY A 305 1.60 21.15 -1.67
N VAL A 306 2.91 21.41 -1.58
CA VAL A 306 3.83 21.46 -2.72
C VAL A 306 4.92 20.40 -2.53
N TYR A 307 4.95 19.45 -3.43
CA TYR A 307 5.77 18.25 -3.30
C TYR A 307 6.87 18.19 -4.35
N PRO A 308 8.05 17.64 -4.00
CA PRO A 308 9.08 17.29 -4.99
C PRO A 308 8.50 16.35 -6.06
N GLN A 309 8.92 16.55 -7.31
CA GLN A 309 8.37 15.84 -8.46
C GLN A 309 9.03 14.47 -8.72
N SER A 310 10.08 14.13 -7.99
CA SER A 310 10.84 12.89 -8.19
C SER A 310 11.24 12.26 -6.87
N ASP A 311 11.39 10.95 -6.88
CA ASP A 311 11.92 10.14 -5.77
C ASP A 311 11.08 10.16 -4.48
N ILE A 312 9.89 10.73 -4.51
CA ILE A 312 8.95 10.73 -3.38
C ILE A 312 7.63 10.13 -3.83
N SER A 313 7.07 9.27 -3.00
CA SER A 313 5.68 8.83 -3.13
C SER A 313 4.82 9.61 -2.15
N VAL A 314 3.85 10.36 -2.66
CA VAL A 314 2.97 11.23 -1.86
C VAL A 314 1.54 10.77 -2.02
N LEU A 315 0.85 10.67 -0.91
CA LEU A 315 -0.59 10.49 -0.83
C LEU A 315 -1.16 11.66 -0.01
N ASP A 316 -1.85 12.56 -0.66
CA ASP A 316 -2.45 13.76 -0.05
C ASP A 316 -3.96 13.73 -0.26
N GLN A 317 -4.70 13.34 0.77
CA GLN A 317 -6.13 13.11 0.71
C GLN A 317 -6.90 14.15 1.54
N THR A 318 -7.87 14.82 0.93
CA THR A 318 -8.82 15.67 1.64
C THR A 318 -9.98 14.83 2.20
N VAL A 319 -10.28 15.01 3.46
CA VAL A 319 -11.43 14.39 4.13
C VAL A 319 -12.69 15.14 3.77
N THR A 320 -13.70 14.44 3.27
CA THR A 320 -15.01 15.01 2.90
C THR A 320 -16.13 14.20 3.54
N ASP A 321 -17.23 14.85 3.90
CA ASP A 321 -18.42 14.15 4.37
C ASP A 321 -19.03 13.27 3.28
N ALA A 322 -19.70 12.20 3.70
CA ALA A 322 -20.53 11.41 2.80
C ALA A 322 -21.72 12.29 2.33
N GLU A 323 -21.97 12.31 1.02
CA GLU A 323 -23.12 12.97 0.40
C GLU A 323 -24.46 12.36 0.85
#